data_fa32e05a50dd165746fe2e319f936791
#
_entry.id   fa32e05a50dd165746fe2e319f936791
#
_cell.length_a   1.000
_cell.length_b   1.000
_cell.length_c   1.000
_cell.angle_alpha   90.00
_cell.angle_beta   90.00
_cell.angle_gamma   90.00
#
_symmetry.space_group_name_H-M   'P 1'
#
loop_
_entity.id
_entity.type
_entity.pdbx_description
1 polymer ?
#
loop_
_entity_poly.entity_id
_entity_poly.type
_entity_poly.pdbx_seq_one_letter_code
_entity_poly.pdbx_strand_id
1 'polypeptide(L)'
;MKHPFRSHILPFFTMGAGGLGLVLRLWLFSKMDENKLLPVGHWTDAALYILSALTLGVLFLATRELTPRKINKPFVRISGTCAYAIGGLSLLLTAVLNQPESHVRLGWLALAASLVGGLAMLYMAALKLARKRLPYWLPAILTVVLMLNAVTQCQVWGAVPQLQVYFFPLLASIFLILSAYHKTVFAAKQRNTRLLAFFSQGALFFCCLSLNTSQWPMYFGMMLWAAVQIYPCILTKKES
;
A
#
# COMPACT_ATOMS: atom_id res chain seq x y z
N MET A 1 -20.66 -8.30 -25.53
CA MET A 1 -20.11 -6.92 -25.51
C MET A 1 -19.03 -6.85 -24.44
N LYS A 2 -17.76 -6.94 -24.83
CA LYS A 2 -16.62 -6.80 -23.89
C LYS A 2 -16.32 -5.31 -23.82
N HIS A 3 -16.82 -4.59 -22.83
CA HIS A 3 -16.29 -3.28 -22.48
C HIS A 3 -14.99 -3.51 -21.72
N PRO A 4 -13.81 -3.31 -22.32
CA PRO A 4 -12.57 -3.40 -21.57
C PRO A 4 -12.58 -2.25 -20.59
N PHE A 5 -12.78 -2.54 -19.32
CA PHE A 5 -12.48 -1.59 -18.26
C PHE A 5 -11.02 -1.18 -18.50
N ARG A 6 -10.82 0.10 -18.85
CA ARG A 6 -9.50 0.56 -19.28
C ARG A 6 -8.57 0.46 -18.07
N SER A 7 -7.79 -0.61 -18.00
CA SER A 7 -6.94 -0.98 -16.86
C SER A 7 -6.02 0.13 -16.35
N HIS A 8 -5.74 1.16 -17.18
CA HIS A 8 -4.97 2.35 -16.77
C HIS A 8 -5.79 3.36 -15.94
N ILE A 9 -7.12 3.26 -15.93
CA ILE A 9 -8.01 4.10 -15.12
C ILE A 9 -8.10 3.56 -13.68
N LEU A 10 -7.78 2.28 -13.49
CA LEU A 10 -7.93 1.61 -12.21
C LEU A 10 -7.19 2.31 -11.04
N PRO A 11 -5.93 2.77 -11.16
CA PRO A 11 -5.28 3.51 -10.09
C PRO A 11 -5.98 4.83 -9.75
N PHE A 12 -6.49 5.54 -10.76
CA PHE A 12 -7.21 6.80 -10.55
C PHE A 12 -8.55 6.57 -9.86
N PHE A 13 -9.29 5.53 -10.27
CA PHE A 13 -10.52 5.13 -9.59
C PHE A 13 -10.25 4.79 -8.13
N THR A 14 -9.24 3.95 -7.87
CA THR A 14 -8.88 3.51 -6.52
C THR A 14 -8.43 4.69 -5.65
N MET A 15 -7.67 5.62 -6.23
CA MET A 15 -7.21 6.83 -5.54
C MET A 15 -8.38 7.78 -5.22
N GLY A 16 -9.34 7.92 -6.15
CA GLY A 16 -10.56 8.70 -5.93
C GLY A 16 -11.44 8.10 -4.84
N ALA A 17 -11.69 6.79 -4.89
CA ALA A 17 -12.42 6.08 -3.84
C ALA A 17 -11.72 6.16 -2.48
N GLY A 18 -10.37 6.01 -2.46
CA GLY A 18 -9.56 6.16 -1.26
C GLY A 18 -9.60 7.59 -0.69
N GLY A 19 -9.57 8.60 -1.55
CA GLY A 19 -9.71 10.01 -1.16
C GLY A 19 -11.07 10.30 -0.52
N LEU A 20 -12.16 9.80 -1.12
CA LEU A 20 -13.50 9.89 -0.52
C LEU A 20 -13.55 9.18 0.84
N GLY A 21 -12.97 8.00 0.94
CA GLY A 21 -12.86 7.28 2.20
C GLY A 21 -12.07 8.04 3.26
N LEU A 22 -10.96 8.71 2.87
CA LEU A 22 -10.19 9.55 3.77
C LEU A 22 -11.02 10.73 4.31
N VAL A 23 -11.79 11.39 3.45
CA VAL A 23 -12.68 12.50 3.86
C VAL A 23 -13.73 12.02 4.86
N LEU A 24 -14.39 10.88 4.60
CA LEU A 24 -15.35 10.28 5.52
C LEU A 24 -14.68 9.91 6.85
N ARG A 25 -13.47 9.40 6.81
CA ARG A 25 -12.72 9.05 8.02
C ARG A 25 -12.30 10.28 8.82
N LEU A 26 -11.83 11.33 8.17
CA LEU A 26 -11.52 12.60 8.84
C LEU A 26 -12.78 13.21 9.49
N TRP A 27 -13.92 13.12 8.80
CA TRP A 27 -15.21 13.53 9.37
C TRP A 27 -15.57 12.69 10.61
N LEU A 28 -15.40 11.38 10.56
CA LEU A 28 -15.64 10.51 11.71
C LEU A 28 -14.74 10.88 12.90
N PHE A 29 -13.45 11.13 12.63
CA PHE A 29 -12.51 11.55 13.67
C PHE A 29 -12.79 12.96 14.23
N SER A 30 -13.40 13.86 13.45
CA SER A 30 -13.82 15.17 13.95
C SER A 30 -14.98 15.10 14.96
N LYS A 31 -15.64 13.94 15.09
CA LYS A 31 -16.71 13.66 16.05
C LYS A 31 -16.23 12.87 17.25
N MET A 32 -14.90 12.73 17.43
CA MET A 32 -14.35 12.09 18.63
C MET A 32 -14.73 12.87 19.89
N ASP A 33 -15.04 12.11 20.93
CA ASP A 33 -15.35 12.64 22.27
C ASP A 33 -14.06 13.12 22.97
N GLU A 34 -14.21 13.86 24.09
CA GLU A 34 -13.09 14.31 24.93
C GLU A 34 -12.17 13.15 25.36
N ASN A 35 -12.71 11.96 25.51
CA ASN A 35 -11.99 10.72 25.82
C ASN A 35 -11.30 10.07 24.61
N LYS A 36 -11.23 10.75 23.45
CA LYS A 36 -10.69 10.23 22.19
C LYS A 36 -11.39 8.95 21.69
N LEU A 37 -12.66 8.76 22.04
CA LEU A 37 -13.47 7.63 21.58
C LEU A 37 -14.28 8.05 20.35
N LEU A 38 -14.35 7.15 19.36
CA LEU A 38 -15.22 7.35 18.20
C LEU A 38 -16.68 7.03 18.56
N PRO A 39 -17.65 7.77 18.00
CA PRO A 39 -19.06 7.51 18.24
C PRO A 39 -19.45 6.14 17.67
N VAL A 40 -19.98 5.27 18.52
CA VAL A 40 -20.42 3.91 18.13
C VAL A 40 -21.71 4.03 17.30
N GLY A 41 -21.73 3.29 16.17
CA GLY A 41 -22.91 3.23 15.30
C GLY A 41 -23.14 4.47 14.43
N HIS A 42 -22.17 5.34 14.28
CA HIS A 42 -22.29 6.51 13.40
C HIS A 42 -22.39 6.07 11.92
N TRP A 43 -23.27 6.71 11.16
CA TRP A 43 -23.53 6.35 9.75
C TRP A 43 -22.29 6.38 8.85
N THR A 44 -21.30 7.25 9.16
CA THR A 44 -20.03 7.34 8.42
C THR A 44 -19.19 6.08 8.54
N ASP A 45 -19.28 5.36 9.67
CA ASP A 45 -18.59 4.10 9.87
C ASP A 45 -19.18 3.02 8.94
N ALA A 46 -20.51 2.91 8.90
CA ALA A 46 -21.20 2.02 7.96
C ALA A 46 -20.88 2.40 6.50
N ALA A 47 -20.85 3.69 6.16
CA ALA A 47 -20.51 4.17 4.84
C ALA A 47 -19.07 3.79 4.44
N LEU A 48 -18.10 3.84 5.35
CA LEU A 48 -16.72 3.42 5.13
C LEU A 48 -16.60 1.92 4.83
N TYR A 49 -17.33 1.07 5.59
CA TYR A 49 -17.35 -0.38 5.32
C TYR A 49 -17.99 -0.70 3.97
N ILE A 50 -19.12 -0.06 3.65
CA ILE A 50 -19.80 -0.24 2.34
C ILE A 50 -18.88 0.22 1.20
N LEU A 51 -18.25 1.40 1.31
CA LEU A 51 -17.31 1.92 0.32
C LEU A 51 -16.13 0.95 0.12
N SER A 52 -15.60 0.40 1.22
CA SER A 52 -14.48 -0.56 1.17
C SER A 52 -14.90 -1.85 0.47
N ALA A 53 -16.06 -2.41 0.81
CA ALA A 53 -16.58 -3.63 0.20
C ALA A 53 -16.85 -3.44 -1.30
N LEU A 54 -17.49 -2.32 -1.69
CA LEU A 54 -17.74 -1.98 -3.09
C LEU A 54 -16.43 -1.79 -3.86
N THR A 55 -15.46 -1.05 -3.30
CA THR A 55 -14.16 -0.84 -3.95
C THR A 55 -13.44 -2.17 -4.15
N LEU A 56 -13.38 -3.04 -3.16
CA LEU A 56 -12.77 -4.37 -3.29
C LEU A 56 -13.50 -5.24 -4.30
N GLY A 57 -14.83 -5.19 -4.34
CA GLY A 57 -15.63 -5.91 -5.34
C GLY A 57 -15.32 -5.45 -6.77
N VAL A 58 -15.28 -4.14 -7.00
CA VAL A 58 -14.89 -3.57 -8.30
C VAL A 58 -13.45 -3.93 -8.67
N LEU A 59 -12.53 -3.85 -7.72
CA LEU A 59 -11.12 -4.24 -7.94
C LEU A 59 -10.99 -5.72 -8.30
N PHE A 60 -11.72 -6.60 -7.63
CA PHE A 60 -11.72 -8.03 -7.92
C PHE A 60 -12.20 -8.32 -9.35
N LEU A 61 -13.32 -7.71 -9.77
CA LEU A 61 -13.85 -7.85 -11.10
C LEU A 61 -12.92 -7.25 -12.16
N ALA A 62 -12.43 -6.02 -11.93
CA ALA A 62 -11.55 -5.33 -12.88
C ALA A 62 -10.21 -6.03 -13.06
N THR A 63 -9.63 -6.63 -12.00
CA THR A 63 -8.37 -7.36 -12.09
C THR A 63 -8.53 -8.74 -12.73
N ARG A 64 -9.73 -9.30 -12.77
CA ARG A 64 -10.03 -10.54 -13.49
C ARG A 64 -9.89 -10.38 -15.00
N GLU A 65 -10.21 -9.19 -15.53
CA GLU A 65 -10.23 -8.88 -16.97
C GLU A 65 -9.07 -7.96 -17.39
N LEU A 66 -7.92 -8.05 -16.76
CA LEU A 66 -6.75 -7.26 -17.14
C LEU A 66 -6.38 -7.49 -18.59
N THR A 67 -6.60 -6.48 -19.43
CA THR A 67 -6.22 -6.51 -20.84
C THR A 67 -4.80 -5.98 -21.04
N PRO A 68 -3.94 -6.72 -21.75
CA PRO A 68 -2.61 -6.24 -22.08
C PRO A 68 -2.68 -4.98 -22.98
N ARG A 69 -1.90 -3.96 -22.65
CA ARG A 69 -1.84 -2.71 -23.43
C ARG A 69 -0.40 -2.30 -23.71
N LYS A 70 -0.19 -1.63 -24.85
CA LYS A 70 1.06 -0.95 -25.14
C LYS A 70 1.14 0.34 -24.29
N ILE A 71 1.98 0.33 -23.27
CA ILE A 71 2.29 1.52 -22.46
C ILE A 71 3.72 1.95 -22.79
N ASN A 72 3.95 3.25 -22.76
CA ASN A 72 5.27 3.79 -23.01
C ASN A 72 6.28 3.29 -21.96
N LYS A 73 7.25 2.46 -22.38
CA LYS A 73 8.26 1.84 -21.51
C LYS A 73 9.05 2.87 -20.67
N PRO A 74 9.49 4.04 -21.22
CA PRO A 74 10.14 5.07 -20.40
C PRO A 74 9.23 5.62 -19.30
N PHE A 75 7.95 5.85 -19.56
CA PHE A 75 7.01 6.31 -18.54
C PHE A 75 6.91 5.31 -17.37
N VAL A 76 6.74 4.03 -17.64
CA VAL A 76 6.66 2.98 -16.60
C VAL A 76 7.97 2.88 -15.80
N ARG A 77 9.11 3.14 -16.45
CA ARG A 77 10.40 3.14 -15.77
C ARG A 77 10.53 4.35 -14.85
N ILE A 78 10.28 5.56 -15.34
CA ILE A 78 10.43 6.80 -14.56
C ILE A 78 9.45 6.79 -13.39
N SER A 79 8.15 6.55 -13.65
CA SER A 79 7.13 6.48 -12.59
C SER A 79 7.46 5.43 -11.54
N GLY A 80 7.94 4.25 -11.98
CA GLY A 80 8.40 3.21 -11.08
C GLY A 80 9.62 3.62 -10.25
N THR A 81 10.61 4.27 -10.86
CA THR A 81 11.79 4.77 -10.13
C THR A 81 11.40 5.79 -9.08
N CYS A 82 10.56 6.78 -9.43
CA CYS A 82 10.06 7.78 -8.50
C CYS A 82 9.27 7.14 -7.34
N ALA A 83 8.40 6.19 -7.65
CA ALA A 83 7.58 5.52 -6.63
C ALA A 83 8.45 4.71 -5.64
N TYR A 84 9.47 4.01 -6.11
CA TYR A 84 10.41 3.33 -5.22
C TYR A 84 11.27 4.31 -4.40
N ALA A 85 11.70 5.42 -4.99
CA ALA A 85 12.47 6.44 -4.28
C ALA A 85 11.63 7.11 -3.18
N ILE A 86 10.42 7.55 -3.51
CA ILE A 86 9.50 8.17 -2.53
C ILE A 86 9.12 7.16 -1.45
N GLY A 87 8.79 5.92 -1.80
CA GLY A 87 8.50 4.87 -0.84
C GLY A 87 9.68 4.57 0.09
N GLY A 88 10.92 4.56 -0.44
CA GLY A 88 12.12 4.39 0.37
C GLY A 88 12.35 5.56 1.33
N LEU A 89 12.25 6.79 0.83
CA LEU A 89 12.37 8.00 1.67
C LEU A 89 11.29 8.07 2.74
N SER A 90 10.06 7.66 2.43
CA SER A 90 8.96 7.65 3.40
C SER A 90 9.16 6.63 4.51
N LEU A 91 9.73 5.45 4.21
CA LEU A 91 10.10 4.47 5.24
C LEU A 91 11.23 5.01 6.15
N LEU A 92 12.24 5.66 5.57
CA LEU A 92 13.31 6.30 6.35
C LEU A 92 12.75 7.42 7.23
N LEU A 93 11.87 8.26 6.68
CA LEU A 93 11.23 9.33 7.43
C LEU A 93 10.38 8.78 8.58
N THR A 94 9.63 7.70 8.34
CA THR A 94 8.85 7.02 9.38
C THR A 94 9.75 6.48 10.50
N ALA A 95 10.91 5.92 10.15
CA ALA A 95 11.88 5.46 11.14
C ALA A 95 12.42 6.59 12.03
N VAL A 96 12.61 7.79 11.46
CA VAL A 96 13.09 8.96 12.21
C VAL A 96 11.98 9.60 13.06
N LEU A 97 10.76 9.71 12.53
CA LEU A 97 9.66 10.38 13.22
C LEU A 97 9.04 9.52 14.33
N ASN A 98 8.95 8.21 14.10
CA ASN A 98 8.34 7.28 15.05
C ASN A 98 9.43 6.57 15.86
N GLN A 99 9.99 7.29 16.84
CA GLN A 99 10.91 6.66 17.77
C GLN A 99 10.19 5.60 18.60
N PRO A 100 10.85 4.45 18.87
CA PRO A 100 10.23 3.37 19.60
C PRO A 100 9.91 3.79 21.02
N GLU A 101 8.63 3.66 21.41
CA GLU A 101 8.20 3.86 22.78
C GLU A 101 8.78 2.76 23.67
N SER A 102 9.20 3.10 24.89
CA SER A 102 9.91 2.20 25.81
C SER A 102 9.12 0.94 26.18
N HIS A 103 7.79 0.97 26.08
CA HIS A 103 6.92 -0.16 26.37
C HIS A 103 6.69 -1.12 25.17
N VAL A 104 7.13 -0.76 23.96
CA VAL A 104 7.00 -1.60 22.77
C VAL A 104 8.27 -2.42 22.59
N ARG A 105 8.23 -3.69 23.00
CA ARG A 105 9.39 -4.60 23.00
C ARG A 105 10.09 -4.72 21.64
N LEU A 106 9.32 -4.69 20.55
CA LEU A 106 9.84 -4.83 19.18
C LEU A 106 10.05 -3.49 18.46
N GLY A 107 9.91 -2.35 19.16
CA GLY A 107 9.99 -1.03 18.54
C GLY A 107 11.34 -0.77 17.85
N TRP A 108 12.46 -1.13 18.50
CA TRP A 108 13.79 -1.01 17.90
C TRP A 108 13.99 -1.89 16.68
N LEU A 109 13.40 -3.10 16.69
CA LEU A 109 13.46 -3.99 15.55
C LEU A 109 12.69 -3.43 14.36
N ALA A 110 11.52 -2.83 14.60
CA ALA A 110 10.74 -2.17 13.55
C ALA A 110 11.46 -0.93 12.99
N LEU A 111 12.13 -0.16 13.84
CA LEU A 111 12.95 0.97 13.40
C LEU A 111 14.08 0.48 12.48
N ALA A 112 14.86 -0.51 12.92
CA ALA A 112 15.93 -1.11 12.12
C ALA A 112 15.38 -1.70 10.81
N ALA A 113 14.24 -2.40 10.87
CA ALA A 113 13.57 -2.95 9.69
C ALA A 113 13.15 -1.84 8.72
N SER A 114 12.59 -0.74 9.20
CA SER A 114 12.19 0.39 8.36
C SER A 114 13.39 1.06 7.67
N LEU A 115 14.53 1.18 8.36
CA LEU A 115 15.77 1.66 7.76
C LEU A 115 16.25 0.72 6.65
N VAL A 116 16.31 -0.59 6.91
CA VAL A 116 16.69 -1.60 5.91
C VAL A 116 15.73 -1.59 4.72
N GLY A 117 14.42 -1.51 4.97
CA GLY A 117 13.39 -1.43 3.94
C GLY A 117 13.51 -0.18 3.08
N GLY A 118 13.74 0.96 3.71
CA GLY A 118 13.95 2.23 3.02
C GLY A 118 15.17 2.18 2.09
N LEU A 119 16.32 1.69 2.59
CA LEU A 119 17.52 1.50 1.78
C LEU A 119 17.32 0.49 0.65
N ALA A 120 16.63 -0.62 0.91
CA ALA A 120 16.31 -1.61 -0.12
C ALA A 120 15.44 -1.01 -1.23
N MET A 121 14.44 -0.18 -0.90
CA MET A 121 13.61 0.51 -1.89
C MET A 121 14.40 1.55 -2.70
N LEU A 122 15.29 2.32 -2.07
CA LEU A 122 16.18 3.25 -2.78
C LEU A 122 17.12 2.50 -3.72
N TYR A 123 17.65 1.37 -3.31
CA TYR A 123 18.47 0.51 -4.18
C TYR A 123 17.64 -0.06 -5.35
N MET A 124 16.38 -0.47 -5.12
CA MET A 124 15.46 -0.87 -6.21
C MET A 124 15.20 0.29 -7.18
N ALA A 125 15.09 1.53 -6.69
CA ALA A 125 14.97 2.71 -7.55
C ALA A 125 16.21 2.90 -8.43
N ALA A 126 17.40 2.80 -7.86
CA ALA A 126 18.66 2.90 -8.58
C ALA A 126 18.81 1.81 -9.65
N LEU A 127 18.47 0.55 -9.34
CA LEU A 127 18.48 -0.55 -10.32
C LEU A 127 17.52 -0.30 -11.49
N LYS A 128 16.30 0.22 -11.21
CA LYS A 128 15.34 0.58 -12.25
C LYS A 128 15.86 1.73 -13.13
N LEU A 129 16.48 2.73 -12.53
CA LEU A 129 17.11 3.82 -13.27
C LEU A 129 18.23 3.30 -14.19
N ALA A 130 19.08 2.41 -13.69
CA ALA A 130 20.17 1.77 -14.41
C ALA A 130 19.72 0.69 -15.40
N ARG A 131 18.41 0.49 -15.62
CA ARG A 131 17.82 -0.55 -16.50
C ARG A 131 18.22 -1.98 -16.14
N LYS A 132 18.67 -2.23 -14.92
CA LYS A 132 19.01 -3.57 -14.44
C LYS A 132 17.77 -4.32 -14.00
N ARG A 133 17.82 -5.66 -14.07
CA ARG A 133 16.73 -6.51 -13.56
C ARG A 133 16.69 -6.44 -12.05
N LEU A 134 15.47 -6.34 -11.48
CA LEU A 134 15.25 -6.40 -10.05
C LEU A 134 15.47 -7.84 -9.57
N PRO A 135 16.43 -8.11 -8.68
CA PRO A 135 16.57 -9.41 -8.05
C PRO A 135 15.38 -9.67 -7.11
N TYR A 136 14.90 -10.91 -7.06
CA TYR A 136 13.71 -11.29 -6.29
C TYR A 136 13.86 -11.12 -4.77
N TRP A 137 15.08 -11.16 -4.26
CA TRP A 137 15.33 -11.00 -2.81
C TRP A 137 15.05 -9.59 -2.28
N LEU A 138 15.16 -8.54 -3.11
CA LEU A 138 14.88 -7.17 -2.68
C LEU A 138 13.41 -6.94 -2.30
N PRO A 139 12.41 -7.29 -3.14
CA PRO A 139 11.02 -7.19 -2.70
C PRO A 139 10.68 -8.22 -1.60
N ALA A 140 11.45 -9.32 -1.44
CA ALA A 140 11.30 -10.22 -0.30
C ALA A 140 11.70 -9.54 1.02
N ILE A 141 12.81 -8.80 1.03
CA ILE A 141 13.20 -7.98 2.19
C ILE A 141 12.08 -6.98 2.53
N LEU A 142 11.53 -6.29 1.53
CA LEU A 142 10.43 -5.36 1.77
C LEU A 142 9.22 -6.06 2.40
N THR A 143 8.90 -7.29 1.99
CA THR A 143 7.82 -8.07 2.59
C THR A 143 8.07 -8.33 4.07
N VAL A 144 9.27 -8.77 4.43
CA VAL A 144 9.66 -9.02 5.84
C VAL A 144 9.62 -7.72 6.66
N VAL A 145 10.12 -6.62 6.11
CA VAL A 145 10.08 -5.30 6.76
C VAL A 145 8.64 -4.87 7.05
N LEU A 146 7.74 -5.00 6.09
CA LEU A 146 6.33 -4.66 6.27
C LEU A 146 5.65 -5.58 7.30
N MET A 147 6.00 -6.87 7.35
CA MET A 147 5.52 -7.80 8.38
C MET A 147 5.97 -7.36 9.79
N LEU A 148 7.25 -7.04 9.96
CA LEU A 148 7.79 -6.58 11.25
C LEU A 148 7.12 -5.28 11.71
N ASN A 149 6.93 -4.32 10.79
CA ASN A 149 6.19 -3.09 11.08
C ASN A 149 4.75 -3.38 11.48
N ALA A 150 4.04 -4.27 10.78
CA ALA A 150 2.66 -4.63 11.13
C ALA A 150 2.56 -5.27 12.51
N VAL A 151 3.48 -6.20 12.86
CA VAL A 151 3.52 -6.83 14.18
C VAL A 151 3.74 -5.79 15.28
N THR A 152 4.66 -4.84 15.07
CA THR A 152 4.93 -3.77 16.06
C THR A 152 3.73 -2.86 16.23
N GLN A 153 3.05 -2.50 15.12
CA GLN A 153 1.81 -1.72 15.17
C GLN A 153 0.71 -2.46 15.94
N CYS A 154 0.56 -3.77 15.73
CA CYS A 154 -0.41 -4.57 16.50
C CYS A 154 -0.15 -4.53 18.00
N GLN A 155 1.11 -4.43 18.44
CA GLN A 155 1.42 -4.27 19.87
C GLN A 155 0.96 -2.91 20.41
N VAL A 156 1.14 -1.83 19.62
CA VAL A 156 0.64 -0.48 19.98
C VAL A 156 -0.89 -0.46 19.98
N TRP A 157 -1.51 -1.04 18.97
CA TRP A 157 -2.98 -1.07 18.84
C TRP A 157 -3.65 -1.94 19.89
N GLY A 158 -2.97 -2.96 20.42
CA GLY A 158 -3.49 -3.78 21.51
C GLY A 158 -3.83 -2.99 22.78
N ALA A 159 -3.27 -1.78 22.93
CA ALA A 159 -3.58 -0.86 24.01
C ALA A 159 -4.78 0.05 23.70
N VAL A 160 -5.30 0.08 22.46
CA VAL A 160 -6.41 0.94 22.03
C VAL A 160 -7.72 0.17 22.15
N PRO A 161 -8.72 0.68 22.93
CA PRO A 161 -9.94 -0.06 23.22
C PRO A 161 -10.89 -0.19 22.02
N GLN A 162 -10.74 0.64 20.98
CA GLN A 162 -11.63 0.67 19.82
C GLN A 162 -10.97 0.15 18.55
N LEU A 163 -11.46 -0.98 18.03
CA LEU A 163 -11.04 -1.59 16.77
C LEU A 163 -11.15 -0.63 15.58
N GLN A 164 -12.18 0.22 15.55
CA GLN A 164 -12.45 1.17 14.47
C GLN A 164 -11.28 2.12 14.18
N VAL A 165 -10.49 2.47 15.20
CA VAL A 165 -9.35 3.39 15.06
C VAL A 165 -8.26 2.80 14.18
N TYR A 166 -7.96 1.50 14.32
CA TYR A 166 -6.83 0.84 13.65
C TYR A 166 -7.24 -0.20 12.59
N PHE A 167 -8.54 -0.44 12.38
CA PHE A 167 -9.03 -1.41 11.39
C PHE A 167 -8.51 -1.14 9.98
N PHE A 168 -8.62 0.10 9.49
CA PHE A 168 -8.13 0.45 8.15
C PHE A 168 -6.61 0.44 8.02
N PRO A 169 -5.81 0.96 8.99
CA PRO A 169 -4.36 0.76 9.02
C PRO A 169 -3.93 -0.71 9.03
N LEU A 170 -4.65 -1.57 9.73
CA LEU A 170 -4.39 -3.02 9.72
C LEU A 170 -4.61 -3.62 8.33
N LEU A 171 -5.75 -3.29 7.68
CA LEU A 171 -6.01 -3.72 6.31
C LEU A 171 -4.97 -3.17 5.32
N ALA A 172 -4.56 -1.90 5.47
CA ALA A 172 -3.49 -1.32 4.66
C ALA A 172 -2.20 -2.14 4.78
N SER A 173 -1.80 -2.48 5.99
CA SER A 173 -0.60 -3.29 6.25
C SER A 173 -0.70 -4.68 5.63
N ILE A 174 -1.84 -5.36 5.78
CA ILE A 174 -2.09 -6.69 5.18
C ILE A 174 -1.99 -6.61 3.64
N PHE A 175 -2.66 -5.66 3.01
CA PHE A 175 -2.62 -5.51 1.55
C PHE A 175 -1.24 -5.11 1.04
N LEU A 176 -0.49 -4.30 1.79
CA LEU A 176 0.91 -3.96 1.47
C LEU A 176 1.82 -5.19 1.52
N ILE A 177 1.71 -6.00 2.57
CA ILE A 177 2.48 -7.24 2.73
C ILE A 177 2.19 -8.19 1.56
N LEU A 178 0.91 -8.41 1.25
CA LEU A 178 0.49 -9.27 0.14
C LEU A 178 0.95 -8.70 -1.21
N SER A 179 0.89 -7.39 -1.42
CA SER A 179 1.41 -6.73 -2.62
C SER A 179 2.92 -6.94 -2.77
N ALA A 180 3.70 -6.75 -1.71
CA ALA A 180 5.15 -6.95 -1.71
C ALA A 180 5.51 -8.43 -1.93
N TYR A 181 4.78 -9.36 -1.31
CA TYR A 181 4.93 -10.80 -1.54
C TYR A 181 4.66 -11.17 -3.00
N HIS A 182 3.53 -10.75 -3.57
CA HIS A 182 3.23 -11.03 -4.97
C HIS A 182 4.20 -10.33 -5.93
N LYS A 183 4.80 -9.22 -5.53
CA LYS A 183 5.89 -8.60 -6.28
C LYS A 183 7.15 -9.46 -6.27
N THR A 184 7.46 -10.12 -5.15
CA THR A 184 8.55 -11.09 -5.06
C THR A 184 8.32 -12.27 -5.99
N VAL A 185 7.13 -12.86 -5.95
CA VAL A 185 6.71 -13.97 -6.82
C VAL A 185 6.78 -13.57 -8.31
N PHE A 186 6.35 -12.35 -8.62
CA PHE A 186 6.45 -11.81 -9.98
C PHE A 186 7.91 -11.62 -10.44
N ALA A 187 8.79 -11.16 -9.55
CA ALA A 187 10.22 -11.02 -9.84
C ALA A 187 10.90 -12.39 -10.03
N ALA A 188 10.44 -13.43 -9.32
CA ALA A 188 10.88 -14.83 -9.46
C ALA A 188 10.30 -15.54 -10.71
N LYS A 189 9.68 -14.79 -11.63
CA LYS A 189 9.07 -15.28 -12.90
C LYS A 189 7.81 -16.13 -12.76
N GLN A 190 7.30 -16.35 -11.57
CA GLN A 190 5.99 -16.97 -11.35
C GLN A 190 4.90 -15.88 -11.51
N ARG A 191 4.41 -15.67 -12.73
CA ARG A 191 3.57 -14.51 -13.09
C ARG A 191 2.12 -14.71 -12.70
N ASN A 192 1.76 -14.30 -11.51
CA ASN A 192 0.35 -14.07 -11.15
C ASN A 192 0.04 -12.55 -11.15
N THR A 193 -0.16 -12.00 -12.35
CA THR A 193 -0.39 -10.56 -12.57
C THR A 193 -1.69 -10.08 -11.93
N ARG A 194 -2.72 -10.95 -11.85
CA ARG A 194 -4.02 -10.61 -11.29
C ARG A 194 -3.93 -10.32 -9.79
N LEU A 195 -3.31 -11.24 -9.03
CA LEU A 195 -3.17 -11.08 -7.58
C LEU A 195 -2.27 -9.89 -7.26
N LEU A 196 -1.17 -9.69 -7.98
CA LEU A 196 -0.33 -8.51 -7.81
C LEU A 196 -1.12 -7.22 -8.04
N ALA A 197 -1.91 -7.14 -9.11
CA ALA A 197 -2.74 -5.97 -9.40
C ALA A 197 -3.82 -5.76 -8.33
N PHE A 198 -4.52 -6.81 -7.92
CA PHE A 198 -5.57 -6.74 -6.90
C PHE A 198 -5.03 -6.24 -5.56
N PHE A 199 -3.98 -6.89 -5.03
CA PHE A 199 -3.41 -6.50 -3.74
C PHE A 199 -2.74 -5.13 -3.78
N SER A 200 -2.10 -4.76 -4.90
CA SER A 200 -1.51 -3.42 -5.04
C SER A 200 -2.58 -2.32 -5.06
N GLN A 201 -3.69 -2.52 -5.77
CA GLN A 201 -4.76 -1.53 -5.79
C GLN A 201 -5.53 -1.49 -4.47
N GLY A 202 -5.74 -2.63 -3.81
CA GLY A 202 -6.28 -2.66 -2.45
C GLY A 202 -5.37 -1.96 -1.44
N ALA A 203 -4.05 -2.16 -1.54
CA ALA A 203 -3.06 -1.43 -0.74
C ALA A 203 -3.15 0.09 -0.99
N LEU A 204 -3.26 0.51 -2.25
CA LEU A 204 -3.45 1.92 -2.61
C LEU A 204 -4.69 2.51 -1.89
N PHE A 205 -5.83 1.83 -1.96
CA PHE A 205 -7.08 2.26 -1.33
C PHE A 205 -6.94 2.39 0.19
N PHE A 206 -6.49 1.34 0.87
CA PHE A 206 -6.39 1.34 2.33
C PHE A 206 -5.28 2.25 2.86
N CYS A 207 -4.19 2.45 2.12
CA CYS A 207 -3.16 3.44 2.46
C CYS A 207 -3.74 4.85 2.43
N CYS A 208 -4.59 5.20 1.44
CA CYS A 208 -5.29 6.49 1.43
C CYS A 208 -6.11 6.69 2.70
N LEU A 209 -6.89 5.66 3.13
CA LEU A 209 -7.70 5.73 4.36
C LEU A 209 -6.84 5.86 5.62
N SER A 210 -5.58 5.45 5.57
CA SER A 210 -4.67 5.40 6.72
C SER A 210 -3.78 6.64 6.86
N LEU A 211 -3.91 7.63 5.97
CA LEU A 211 -3.08 8.84 5.99
C LEU A 211 -3.28 9.73 7.23
N ASN A 212 -4.37 9.56 7.99
CA ASN A 212 -4.61 10.30 9.23
C ASN A 212 -4.00 9.66 10.49
N THR A 213 -3.09 8.70 10.34
CA THR A 213 -2.39 8.05 11.46
C THR A 213 -1.01 8.64 11.69
N SER A 214 -0.38 8.37 12.83
CA SER A 214 1.00 8.78 13.12
C SER A 214 2.01 8.26 12.09
N GLN A 215 1.70 7.17 11.43
CA GLN A 215 2.54 6.56 10.39
C GLN A 215 2.19 7.02 8.95
N TRP A 216 1.56 8.18 8.82
CA TRP A 216 1.16 8.73 7.52
C TRP A 216 2.30 8.77 6.48
N PRO A 217 3.60 9.03 6.83
CA PRO A 217 4.64 9.08 5.81
C PRO A 217 4.84 7.71 5.14
N MET A 218 4.81 6.61 5.94
CA MET A 218 4.90 5.26 5.41
C MET A 218 3.72 4.97 4.46
N TYR A 219 2.48 5.23 4.91
CA TYR A 219 1.31 4.97 4.07
C TYR A 219 1.30 5.82 2.80
N PHE A 220 1.73 7.08 2.87
CA PHE A 220 1.83 7.95 1.70
C PHE A 220 2.83 7.41 0.66
N GLY A 221 4.04 7.08 1.08
CA GLY A 221 5.05 6.55 0.16
C GLY A 221 4.68 5.18 -0.41
N MET A 222 4.11 4.31 0.43
CA MET A 222 3.68 2.98 0.00
C MET A 222 2.42 3.03 -0.88
N MET A 223 1.56 4.02 -0.71
CA MET A 223 0.45 4.32 -1.60
C MET A 223 0.94 4.60 -3.03
N LEU A 224 1.93 5.48 -3.19
CA LEU A 224 2.50 5.81 -4.49
C LEU A 224 3.22 4.60 -5.10
N TRP A 225 3.94 3.83 -4.28
CA TRP A 225 4.55 2.60 -4.74
C TRP A 225 3.50 1.59 -5.23
N ALA A 226 2.42 1.38 -4.49
CA ALA A 226 1.34 0.46 -4.86
C ALA A 226 0.62 0.90 -6.15
N ALA A 227 0.39 2.21 -6.34
CA ALA A 227 -0.24 2.75 -7.54
C ALA A 227 0.48 2.36 -8.83
N VAL A 228 1.81 2.31 -8.79
CA VAL A 228 2.64 2.03 -9.97
C VAL A 228 2.77 0.54 -10.27
N GLN A 229 2.47 -0.36 -9.31
CA GLN A 229 2.62 -1.82 -9.50
C GLN A 229 1.67 -2.40 -10.56
N ILE A 230 0.61 -1.70 -10.93
CA ILE A 230 -0.30 -2.18 -11.99
C ILE A 230 0.33 -2.12 -13.38
N TYR A 231 1.22 -1.16 -13.65
CA TYR A 231 1.79 -0.98 -14.99
C TYR A 231 2.58 -2.19 -15.50
N PRO A 232 3.44 -2.87 -14.71
CA PRO A 232 4.09 -4.10 -15.14
C PRO A 232 3.11 -5.25 -15.43
N CYS A 233 1.91 -5.21 -14.81
CA CYS A 233 0.87 -6.23 -15.03
C CYS A 233 0.16 -6.07 -16.37
N ILE A 234 0.09 -4.84 -16.88
CA ILE A 234 -0.63 -4.49 -18.11
C ILE A 234 0.28 -4.54 -19.34
N LEU A 235 1.61 -4.48 -19.17
CA LEU A 235 2.56 -4.54 -20.28
C LEU A 235 2.42 -5.84 -21.07
N THR A 236 2.23 -5.72 -22.38
CA THR A 236 2.16 -6.87 -23.29
C THR A 236 3.46 -7.67 -23.32
N LYS A 237 3.30 -8.99 -23.42
CA LYS A 237 4.36 -10.01 -23.49
C LYS A 237 5.12 -10.01 -24.85
N LYS A 238 5.01 -9.00 -25.69
CA LYS A 238 5.76 -8.95 -26.95
C LYS A 238 7.12 -8.35 -26.68
N GLU A 239 8.15 -9.18 -26.68
CA GLU A 239 9.59 -8.95 -26.50
C GLU A 239 10.16 -9.46 -25.17
N SER A 240 10.22 -10.76 -25.05
CA SER A 240 11.24 -11.48 -24.29
C SER A 240 12.15 -12.19 -25.29
#